data_8b5965d23e4f9ddaa865bb7ab06b9483
#
_entry.id   8b5965d23e4f9ddaa865bb7ab06b9483
#
_cell.length_a   1.000
_cell.length_b   1.000
_cell.length_c   1.000
_cell.angle_alpha   90.00
_cell.angle_beta   90.00
_cell.angle_gamma   90.00
#
_symmetry.space_group_name_H-M   'P 1'
#
loop_
_entity.id
_entity.type
_entity.pdbx_description
1 polymer ?
#
loop_
_entity_poly.entity_id
_entity_poly.type
_entity_poly.pdbx_seq_one_letter_code
_entity_poly.pdbx_strand_id
1 'polypeptide(L)'
;MESAIYEAGLFEEYGYGDIAISVKHSDPVLMVEAYRQLAEKTDYPLHLGVTEAGPKFMGTIKSSVAFGALLSQGIGDTIRVSLSADPVEEIKVGDQILQAMNLRPRKLEIVSCPSCGRAQVDVYKLAEEVTCLLY
;
A
#
# COMPACT_ATOMS: atom_id res chain seq x y z
N MET A 1 -9.80 -16.62 -2.43
CA MET A 1 -9.28 -17.11 -1.15
C MET A 1 -9.19 -18.65 -1.12
N GLU A 2 -10.25 -19.40 -1.34
CA GLU A 2 -10.22 -20.88 -1.34
C GLU A 2 -9.19 -21.48 -2.29
N SER A 3 -9.10 -20.95 -3.50
CA SER A 3 -8.06 -21.34 -4.48
C SER A 3 -6.63 -21.16 -3.94
N ALA A 4 -6.35 -20.04 -3.25
CA ALA A 4 -5.02 -19.80 -2.70
C ALA A 4 -4.64 -20.81 -1.61
N ILE A 5 -5.59 -21.21 -0.76
CA ILE A 5 -5.37 -22.24 0.27
C ILE A 5 -5.17 -23.60 -0.39
N TYR A 6 -5.97 -23.91 -1.39
CA TYR A 6 -5.82 -25.16 -2.15
C TYR A 6 -4.46 -25.26 -2.81
N GLU A 7 -4.03 -24.20 -3.49
CA GLU A 7 -2.71 -24.15 -4.14
C GLU A 7 -1.55 -24.29 -3.12
N ALA A 8 -1.65 -23.62 -1.97
CA ALA A 8 -0.66 -23.76 -0.90
C ALA A 8 -0.59 -25.22 -0.41
N GLY A 9 -1.73 -25.88 -0.20
CA GLY A 9 -1.80 -27.29 0.19
C GLY A 9 -1.12 -28.23 -0.79
N LEU A 10 -1.19 -27.95 -2.09
CA LEU A 10 -0.49 -28.75 -3.11
C LEU A 10 1.03 -28.67 -2.93
N PHE A 11 1.58 -27.50 -2.58
CA PHE A 11 3.01 -27.36 -2.30
C PHE A 11 3.43 -28.09 -1.02
N GLU A 12 2.56 -28.05 0.00
CA GLU A 12 2.78 -28.77 1.27
C GLU A 12 2.85 -30.29 1.06
N GLU A 13 2.00 -30.85 0.19
CA GLU A 13 2.02 -32.28 -0.17
C GLU A 13 3.39 -32.72 -0.71
N TYR A 14 4.12 -31.81 -1.35
CA TYR A 14 5.50 -32.06 -1.84
C TYR A 14 6.58 -31.67 -0.84
N GLY A 15 6.20 -31.32 0.39
CA GLY A 15 7.13 -30.90 1.46
C GLY A 15 7.74 -29.52 1.27
N TYR A 16 7.10 -28.64 0.46
CA TYR A 16 7.56 -27.29 0.20
C TYR A 16 6.73 -26.29 0.99
N GLY A 17 7.35 -25.62 1.97
CA GLY A 17 6.69 -24.68 2.89
C GLY A 17 7.14 -23.22 2.75
N ASP A 18 8.13 -22.91 1.88
CA ASP A 18 8.58 -21.53 1.63
C ASP A 18 7.62 -20.81 0.68
N ILE A 19 6.42 -20.52 1.19
CA ILE A 19 5.29 -19.99 0.43
C ILE A 19 4.96 -18.56 0.90
N ALA A 20 4.70 -17.67 -0.04
CA ALA A 20 4.03 -16.39 0.22
C ALA A 20 2.77 -16.31 -0.64
N ILE A 21 1.65 -15.88 -0.05
CA ILE A 21 0.35 -15.88 -0.73
C ILE A 21 -0.05 -14.46 -1.13
N SER A 22 -0.63 -14.33 -2.32
CA SER A 22 -1.14 -13.06 -2.83
C SER A 22 -2.51 -13.23 -3.49
N VAL A 23 -3.54 -12.59 -2.93
CA VAL A 23 -4.93 -12.58 -3.43
C VAL A 23 -5.34 -11.17 -3.86
N LYS A 24 -4.85 -10.75 -5.02
CA LYS A 24 -5.01 -9.38 -5.53
C LYS A 24 -6.36 -9.17 -6.19
N HIS A 25 -6.89 -7.96 -6.07
CA HIS A 25 -8.09 -7.53 -6.78
C HIS A 25 -7.96 -6.05 -7.20
N SER A 26 -8.71 -5.61 -8.21
CA SER A 26 -8.74 -4.22 -8.67
C SER A 26 -9.65 -3.32 -7.79
N ASP A 27 -10.61 -3.94 -7.10
CA ASP A 27 -11.42 -3.29 -6.07
C ASP A 27 -10.73 -3.43 -4.72
N PRO A 28 -10.33 -2.32 -4.06
CA PRO A 28 -9.63 -2.35 -2.78
C PRO A 28 -10.49 -2.91 -1.64
N VAL A 29 -11.81 -2.76 -1.68
CA VAL A 29 -12.71 -3.26 -0.62
C VAL A 29 -12.78 -4.79 -0.67
N LEU A 30 -12.98 -5.35 -1.85
CA LEU A 30 -12.98 -6.80 -2.04
C LEU A 30 -11.62 -7.42 -1.74
N MET A 31 -10.53 -6.72 -2.10
CA MET A 31 -9.19 -7.14 -1.77
C MET A 31 -8.99 -7.20 -0.24
N VAL A 32 -9.36 -6.15 0.48
CA VAL A 32 -9.22 -6.10 1.95
C VAL A 32 -9.98 -7.25 2.61
N GLU A 33 -11.20 -7.51 2.18
CA GLU A 33 -12.00 -8.61 2.71
C GLU A 33 -11.36 -9.98 2.44
N ALA A 34 -10.85 -10.19 1.22
CA ALA A 34 -10.18 -11.45 0.86
C ALA A 34 -8.93 -11.70 1.73
N TYR A 35 -8.10 -10.68 1.97
CA TYR A 35 -6.92 -10.83 2.83
C TYR A 35 -7.26 -11.01 4.31
N ARG A 36 -8.31 -10.37 4.83
CA ARG A 36 -8.79 -10.61 6.19
C ARG A 36 -9.16 -12.07 6.40
N GLN A 37 -10.00 -12.59 5.50
CA GLN A 37 -10.41 -13.99 5.56
C GLN A 37 -9.23 -14.96 5.37
N LEU A 38 -8.24 -14.60 4.59
CA LEU A 38 -7.06 -15.42 4.38
C LEU A 38 -6.17 -15.42 5.63
N ALA A 39 -5.95 -14.27 6.26
CA ALA A 39 -5.17 -14.14 7.47
C ALA A 39 -5.74 -14.93 8.67
N GLU A 40 -7.05 -15.20 8.67
CA GLU A 40 -7.68 -16.07 9.68
C GLU A 40 -7.44 -17.57 9.46
N LYS A 41 -6.99 -17.95 8.26
CA LYS A 41 -6.91 -19.35 7.81
C LYS A 41 -5.50 -19.87 7.60
N THR A 42 -4.52 -18.99 7.53
CA THR A 42 -3.13 -19.37 7.26
C THR A 42 -2.16 -18.42 7.92
N ASP A 43 -1.02 -18.95 8.34
CA ASP A 43 0.12 -18.20 8.89
C ASP A 43 1.17 -17.87 7.81
N TYR A 44 0.92 -18.19 6.55
CA TYR A 44 1.85 -17.87 5.46
C TYR A 44 1.96 -16.37 5.24
N PRO A 45 3.17 -15.86 4.93
CA PRO A 45 3.38 -14.46 4.59
C PRO A 45 2.45 -14.00 3.47
N LEU A 46 1.85 -12.82 3.65
CA LEU A 46 0.90 -12.24 2.71
C LEU A 46 1.52 -11.09 1.93
N HIS A 47 1.49 -11.20 0.60
CA HIS A 47 1.96 -10.17 -0.31
C HIS A 47 0.81 -9.32 -0.81
N LEU A 48 0.67 -8.11 -0.29
CA LEU A 48 -0.42 -7.20 -0.63
C LEU A 48 -0.20 -6.49 -1.96
N GLY A 49 -1.27 -6.31 -2.73
CA GLY A 49 -1.22 -5.54 -3.97
C GLY A 49 -2.60 -5.32 -4.56
N VAL A 50 -2.91 -4.08 -4.94
CA VAL A 50 -4.07 -3.78 -5.79
C VAL A 50 -3.64 -4.00 -7.23
N THR A 51 -4.32 -4.89 -7.96
CA THR A 51 -4.03 -5.09 -9.39
C THR A 51 -4.81 -4.10 -10.23
N GLU A 52 -4.23 -3.70 -11.38
CA GLU A 52 -4.89 -2.76 -12.31
C GLU A 52 -5.40 -1.49 -11.60
N ALA A 53 -4.59 -0.93 -10.71
CA ALA A 53 -5.01 0.20 -9.88
C ALA A 53 -5.25 1.48 -10.70
N GLY A 54 -4.65 1.57 -11.89
CA GLY A 54 -4.85 2.65 -12.85
C GLY A 54 -3.77 3.73 -12.82
N PRO A 55 -4.07 4.95 -13.31
CA PRO A 55 -3.13 6.07 -13.35
C PRO A 55 -2.60 6.44 -11.96
N LYS A 56 -1.43 7.10 -11.92
CA LYS A 56 -0.69 7.43 -10.69
C LYS A 56 -1.58 7.94 -9.55
N PHE A 57 -2.45 8.92 -9.80
CA PHE A 57 -3.29 9.51 -8.75
C PHE A 57 -4.29 8.49 -8.17
N MET A 58 -5.11 7.88 -9.01
CA MET A 58 -6.13 6.93 -8.57
C MET A 58 -5.54 5.63 -8.04
N GLY A 59 -4.46 5.15 -8.66
CA GLY A 59 -3.74 3.96 -8.20
C GLY A 59 -3.09 4.17 -6.83
N THR A 60 -2.56 5.36 -6.56
CA THR A 60 -2.05 5.74 -5.25
C THR A 60 -3.15 5.71 -4.19
N ILE A 61 -4.33 6.30 -4.50
CA ILE A 61 -5.47 6.31 -3.57
C ILE A 61 -5.93 4.88 -3.25
N LYS A 62 -6.15 4.06 -4.28
CA LYS A 62 -6.59 2.66 -4.10
C LYS A 62 -5.60 1.86 -3.27
N SER A 63 -4.30 1.96 -3.56
CA SER A 63 -3.25 1.28 -2.83
C SER A 63 -3.17 1.76 -1.38
N SER A 64 -3.25 3.07 -1.14
CA SER A 64 -3.23 3.64 0.22
C SER A 64 -4.41 3.17 1.06
N VAL A 65 -5.62 3.12 0.48
CA VAL A 65 -6.83 2.64 1.17
C VAL A 65 -6.70 1.17 1.53
N ALA A 66 -6.31 0.32 0.57
CA ALA A 66 -6.20 -1.12 0.80
C ALA A 66 -5.09 -1.45 1.81
N PHE A 67 -3.88 -0.90 1.62
CA PHE A 67 -2.75 -1.16 2.52
C PHE A 67 -2.98 -0.56 3.90
N GLY A 68 -3.54 0.65 3.99
CA GLY A 68 -3.91 1.27 5.26
C GLY A 68 -4.87 0.41 6.05
N ALA A 69 -5.90 -0.14 5.41
CA ALA A 69 -6.88 -0.99 6.05
C ALA A 69 -6.31 -2.34 6.54
N LEU A 70 -5.34 -2.93 5.84
CA LEU A 70 -4.75 -4.23 6.20
C LEU A 70 -3.57 -4.09 7.16
N LEU A 71 -2.59 -3.25 6.82
CA LEU A 71 -1.39 -3.07 7.62
C LEU A 71 -1.67 -2.51 9.01
N SER A 72 -2.72 -1.69 9.18
CA SER A 72 -3.16 -1.22 10.51
C SER A 72 -3.68 -2.34 11.42
N GLN A 73 -4.03 -3.50 10.85
CA GLN A 73 -4.46 -4.70 11.55
C GLN A 73 -3.34 -5.73 11.69
N GLY A 74 -2.12 -5.41 11.24
CA GLY A 74 -1.00 -6.35 11.22
C GLY A 74 -1.08 -7.39 10.11
N ILE A 75 -1.94 -7.18 9.09
CA ILE A 75 -2.10 -8.09 7.95
C ILE A 75 -1.24 -7.60 6.79
N GLY A 76 -0.29 -8.43 6.35
CA GLY A 76 0.59 -8.19 5.22
C GLY A 76 2.06 -8.05 5.60
N ASP A 77 2.93 -8.75 4.88
CA ASP A 77 4.37 -8.84 5.13
C ASP A 77 5.18 -8.10 4.07
N THR A 78 4.67 -8.07 2.86
CA THR A 78 5.25 -7.32 1.73
C THR A 78 4.15 -6.62 0.94
N ILE A 79 4.52 -5.53 0.25
CA ILE A 79 3.58 -4.76 -0.58
C ILE A 79 4.09 -4.58 -2.00
N ARG A 80 3.17 -4.46 -2.95
CA ARG A 80 3.43 -4.00 -4.32
C ARG A 80 2.41 -2.94 -4.71
N VAL A 81 2.89 -1.75 -4.99
CA VAL A 81 2.12 -0.72 -5.68
C VAL A 81 2.16 -1.00 -7.18
N SER A 82 1.02 -0.87 -7.86
CA SER A 82 0.92 -1.05 -9.31
C SER A 82 0.25 0.19 -9.92
N LEU A 83 0.99 0.88 -10.78
CA LEU A 83 0.56 2.14 -11.40
C LEU A 83 0.79 2.08 -12.91
N SER A 84 -0.09 2.74 -13.67
CA SER A 84 0.20 3.06 -15.08
C SER A 84 1.11 4.29 -15.15
N ALA A 85 2.37 4.13 -14.68
CA ALA A 85 3.39 5.18 -14.57
C ALA A 85 4.79 4.55 -14.58
N ASP A 86 5.83 5.39 -14.47
CA ASP A 86 7.22 4.91 -14.31
C ASP A 86 7.34 4.03 -13.05
N PRO A 87 8.03 2.86 -13.11
CA PRO A 87 8.19 1.96 -11.97
C PRO A 87 8.82 2.61 -10.74
N VAL A 88 9.65 3.63 -10.89
CA VAL A 88 10.23 4.40 -9.78
C VAL A 88 9.14 5.09 -8.96
N GLU A 89 8.05 5.52 -9.59
CA GLU A 89 6.91 6.14 -8.90
C GLU A 89 6.17 5.13 -8.00
N GLU A 90 6.10 3.88 -8.39
CA GLU A 90 5.52 2.81 -7.56
C GLU A 90 6.29 2.64 -6.25
N ILE A 91 7.63 2.67 -6.32
CA ILE A 91 8.51 2.59 -5.15
C ILE A 91 8.35 3.80 -4.24
N LYS A 92 8.30 5.02 -4.82
CA LYS A 92 8.08 6.26 -4.05
C LYS A 92 6.74 6.22 -3.30
N VAL A 93 5.67 5.83 -3.98
CA VAL A 93 4.33 5.71 -3.38
C VAL A 93 4.32 4.65 -2.28
N GLY A 94 4.91 3.48 -2.51
CA GLY A 94 4.99 2.42 -1.51
C GLY A 94 5.76 2.86 -0.26
N ASP A 95 6.91 3.52 -0.45
CA ASP A 95 7.72 4.05 0.65
C ASP A 95 6.95 5.11 1.47
N GLN A 96 6.24 6.02 0.80
CA GLN A 96 5.42 7.04 1.46
C GLN A 96 4.24 6.45 2.24
N ILE A 97 3.57 5.42 1.70
CA ILE A 97 2.50 4.73 2.42
C ILE A 97 3.05 4.12 3.72
N LEU A 98 4.18 3.41 3.65
CA LEU A 98 4.78 2.78 4.83
C LEU A 98 5.27 3.80 5.85
N GLN A 99 5.82 4.94 5.40
CA GLN A 99 6.22 6.05 6.30
C GLN A 99 5.00 6.70 6.96
N ALA A 100 3.93 6.97 6.22
CA ALA A 100 2.68 7.52 6.76
C ALA A 100 2.05 6.62 7.84
N MET A 101 2.27 5.31 7.74
CA MET A 101 1.81 4.31 8.70
C MET A 101 2.81 4.02 9.83
N ASN A 102 3.94 4.71 9.91
CA ASN A 102 5.04 4.45 10.85
C ASN A 102 5.67 3.04 10.75
N LEU A 103 5.52 2.37 9.62
CA LEU A 103 6.13 1.07 9.34
C LEU A 103 7.54 1.20 8.73
N ARG A 104 7.93 2.42 8.36
CA ARG A 104 9.30 2.81 8.00
C ARG A 104 9.69 4.11 8.69
N PRO A 105 10.99 4.36 8.91
CA PRO A 105 11.45 5.64 9.42
C PRO A 105 10.95 6.78 8.54
N ARG A 106 10.31 7.78 9.14
CA ARG A 106 9.87 8.97 8.42
C ARG A 106 11.07 9.76 7.93
N LYS A 107 11.04 10.16 6.69
CA LYS A 107 11.88 11.24 6.17
C LYS A 107 11.31 12.57 6.66
N LEU A 108 11.85 13.67 6.18
CA LEU A 108 11.32 15.00 6.49
C LEU A 108 9.84 15.08 6.06
N GLU A 109 8.95 15.36 6.99
CA GLU A 109 7.51 15.49 6.74
C GLU A 109 7.15 16.97 6.68
N ILE A 110 6.49 17.40 5.61
CA ILE A 110 5.97 18.75 5.47
C ILE A 110 4.56 18.79 6.02
N VAL A 111 4.38 19.48 7.14
CA VAL A 111 3.06 19.75 7.71
C VAL A 111 2.68 21.18 7.38
N SER A 112 1.69 21.36 6.51
CA SER A 112 1.19 22.68 6.13
C SER A 112 -0.32 22.79 6.36
N CYS A 113 -0.77 23.97 6.80
CA CYS A 113 -2.20 24.21 6.91
C CYS A 113 -2.80 24.55 5.53
N PRO A 114 -4.11 24.31 5.32
CA PRO A 114 -4.76 24.60 4.04
C PRO A 114 -4.96 26.11 3.77
N SER A 115 -4.29 26.99 4.57
CA SER A 115 -4.48 28.45 4.56
C SER A 115 -5.81 28.93 5.15
N CYS A 116 -5.86 30.19 5.54
CA CYS A 116 -7.07 30.84 6.04
C CYS A 116 -7.01 32.35 5.70
N GLY A 117 -8.10 33.08 5.95
CA GLY A 117 -8.18 34.52 5.68
C GLY A 117 -7.19 35.40 6.47
N ARG A 118 -6.43 34.83 7.41
CA ARG A 118 -5.36 35.50 8.16
C ARG A 118 -3.96 35.22 7.62
N ALA A 119 -3.82 34.38 6.59
CA ALA A 119 -2.52 34.07 6.00
C ALA A 119 -1.95 35.31 5.29
N GLN A 120 -0.69 35.64 5.61
CA GLN A 120 0.04 36.77 4.99
C GLN A 120 1.03 36.29 3.92
N VAL A 121 1.06 34.99 3.65
CA VAL A 121 1.92 34.34 2.67
C VAL A 121 1.10 33.36 1.84
N ASP A 122 1.55 33.10 0.62
CA ASP A 122 0.99 32.05 -0.23
C ASP A 122 1.47 30.68 0.27
N VAL A 123 0.66 30.08 1.16
CA VAL A 123 0.95 28.80 1.81
C VAL A 123 1.06 27.67 0.78
N TYR A 124 0.25 27.69 -0.28
CA TYR A 124 0.27 26.66 -1.32
C TYR A 124 1.60 26.67 -2.06
N LYS A 125 1.98 27.84 -2.57
CA LYS A 125 3.24 28.02 -3.30
C LYS A 125 4.44 27.66 -2.43
N LEU A 126 4.45 28.09 -1.18
CA LEU A 126 5.53 27.78 -0.25
C LEU A 126 5.63 26.27 0.01
N ALA A 127 4.49 25.60 0.22
CA ALA A 127 4.47 24.15 0.43
C ALA A 127 4.97 23.37 -0.81
N GLU A 128 4.60 23.80 -2.02
CA GLU A 128 5.09 23.22 -3.27
C GLU A 128 6.59 23.40 -3.45
N GLU A 129 7.09 24.63 -3.23
CA GLU A 129 8.53 24.95 -3.34
C GLU A 129 9.35 24.11 -2.35
N VAL A 130 8.93 24.01 -1.09
CA VAL A 130 9.62 23.20 -0.08
C VAL A 130 9.56 21.72 -0.42
N THR A 131 8.40 21.22 -0.90
CA THR A 131 8.27 19.84 -1.35
C THR A 131 9.24 19.53 -2.50
N CYS A 132 9.33 20.41 -3.49
CA CYS A 132 10.24 20.25 -4.62
C CYS A 132 11.73 20.24 -4.23
N LEU A 133 12.11 20.90 -3.14
CA LEU A 133 13.48 20.91 -2.65
C LEU A 133 13.87 19.64 -1.88
N LEU A 134 12.89 18.89 -1.37
CA LEU A 134 13.10 17.78 -0.44
C LEU A 134 12.82 16.39 -1.07
N TYR A 135 12.11 16.33 -2.17
CA TYR A 135 11.72 15.13 -2.89
C TYR A 135 12.05 15.20 -4.38
#